data_0e4f3ac25d7b41e150d1fc5aef576289
#
_entry.id   0e4f3ac25d7b41e150d1fc5aef576289
#
_cell.length_a   1.000
_cell.length_b   1.000
_cell.length_c   1.000
_cell.angle_alpha   90.00
_cell.angle_beta   90.00
_cell.angle_gamma   90.00
#
_symmetry.space_group_name_H-M   'P 1'
#
loop_
_entity.id
_entity.type
_entity.pdbx_description
1 polymer ?
#
loop_
_entity_poly.entity_id
_entity_poly.type
_entity_poly.pdbx_seq_one_letter_code
_entity_poly.pdbx_strand_id
1 'polypeptide(L)'
;MYKRQVFGYRTTDVDKNGCDVREDVLARDLKQVRFKYSGSCKVASGLLHDPYTGLNINFVRGRKTSALVQIDHVVALENAWQSGAWKWSHAKRLKFGNDMLNLLAVQGAANQEKGSASAAYWLPSNKSFRCDYVARQIAVKYKYDLSVTNAEKRSMASILHGCSAQKLPNS
;
A
#
# COMPACT_ATOMS: atom_id res chain seq x y z
N MET A 1 17.58 -15.28 -1.39
CA MET A 1 16.22 -15.73 -0.99
C MET A 1 15.45 -14.54 -0.44
N TYR A 2 14.18 -14.34 -0.80
CA TYR A 2 13.32 -13.28 -0.28
C TYR A 2 13.04 -13.46 1.22
N LYS A 3 13.12 -12.36 1.96
CA LYS A 3 12.70 -12.28 3.37
C LYS A 3 12.01 -10.92 3.57
N ARG A 4 10.74 -10.93 4.00
CA ARG A 4 9.94 -9.72 4.24
C ARG A 4 10.65 -8.72 5.17
N GLN A 5 11.34 -9.23 6.18
CA GLN A 5 11.98 -8.42 7.22
C GLN A 5 13.08 -7.49 6.69
N VAL A 6 13.72 -7.82 5.56
CA VAL A 6 14.79 -6.97 4.99
C VAL A 6 14.31 -5.60 4.52
N PHE A 7 12.98 -5.40 4.42
CA PHE A 7 12.35 -4.13 4.06
C PHE A 7 11.99 -3.27 5.29
N GLY A 8 12.14 -3.79 6.51
CA GLY A 8 12.00 -3.04 7.75
C GLY A 8 10.67 -2.30 7.90
N TYR A 9 9.56 -2.86 7.38
CA TYR A 9 8.24 -2.26 7.54
C TYR A 9 7.89 -2.11 9.03
N ARG A 10 7.52 -0.90 9.44
CA ARG A 10 7.21 -0.48 10.82
C ARG A 10 8.40 -0.47 11.80
N THR A 11 9.61 -0.75 11.35
CA THR A 11 10.79 -0.72 12.23
C THR A 11 11.54 0.61 12.16
N THR A 12 11.09 1.51 11.28
CA THR A 12 11.76 2.79 11.01
C THR A 12 10.72 3.90 10.99
N ASP A 13 10.93 4.93 11.78
CA ASP A 13 10.21 6.20 11.70
C ASP A 13 10.93 7.06 10.66
N VAL A 14 10.41 7.06 9.42
CA VAL A 14 11.09 7.67 8.26
C VAL A 14 10.98 9.18 8.28
N ASP A 15 9.85 9.72 8.75
CA ASP A 15 9.57 11.15 8.80
C ASP A 15 9.91 11.78 10.17
N LYS A 16 10.35 10.94 11.13
CA LYS A 16 10.76 11.34 12.48
C LYS A 16 9.66 12.05 13.28
N ASN A 17 8.42 11.66 13.04
CA ASN A 17 7.28 12.22 13.76
C ASN A 17 6.97 11.51 15.09
N GLY A 18 7.72 10.46 15.44
CA GLY A 18 7.55 9.65 16.63
C GLY A 18 6.51 8.54 16.51
N CYS A 19 5.95 8.35 15.30
CA CYS A 19 4.93 7.35 15.00
C CYS A 19 5.50 6.23 14.13
N ASP A 20 4.90 5.07 14.16
CA ASP A 20 5.20 4.06 13.15
C ASP A 20 4.37 4.31 11.87
N VAL A 21 4.93 3.96 10.73
CA VAL A 21 4.31 4.20 9.41
C VAL A 21 2.89 3.62 9.28
N ARG A 22 2.53 2.59 10.05
CA ARG A 22 1.16 2.09 10.06
C ARG A 22 0.18 3.11 10.63
N GLU A 23 0.58 3.81 11.70
CA GLU A 23 -0.26 4.85 12.31
C GLU A 23 -0.42 6.04 11.37
N ASP A 24 0.64 6.42 10.66
CA ASP A 24 0.62 7.50 9.68
C ASP A 24 -0.33 7.17 8.52
N VAL A 25 -0.26 5.95 7.98
CA VAL A 25 -1.17 5.49 6.92
C VAL A 25 -2.62 5.44 7.41
N LEU A 26 -2.87 4.93 8.63
CA LEU A 26 -4.22 4.91 9.20
C LEU A 26 -4.76 6.33 9.40
N ALA A 27 -3.94 7.26 9.91
CA ALA A 27 -4.33 8.64 10.11
C ALA A 27 -4.63 9.35 8.78
N ARG A 28 -3.89 9.04 7.69
CA ARG A 28 -4.10 9.59 6.35
C ARG A 28 -5.36 9.05 5.68
N ASP A 29 -5.59 7.72 5.75
CA ASP A 29 -6.57 7.03 4.90
C ASP A 29 -7.95 6.87 5.55
N LEU A 30 -8.02 6.89 6.87
CA LEU A 30 -9.31 6.84 7.59
C LEU A 30 -9.97 8.21 7.66
N LYS A 31 -11.29 8.21 7.67
CA LYS A 31 -12.11 9.39 8.04
C LYS A 31 -12.53 9.30 9.50
N GLN A 32 -12.90 10.43 10.10
CA GLN A 32 -13.37 10.50 11.49
C GLN A 32 -12.42 9.83 12.48
N VAL A 33 -11.11 10.04 12.26
CA VAL A 33 -10.05 9.42 13.06
C VAL A 33 -10.16 9.85 14.52
N ARG A 34 -10.08 8.89 15.43
CA ARG A 34 -9.91 9.12 16.86
C ARG A 34 -8.60 8.47 17.30
N PHE A 35 -7.80 9.24 18.02
CA PHE A 35 -6.57 8.73 18.63
C PHE A 35 -6.84 8.19 20.04
N LYS A 36 -5.94 7.40 20.58
CA LYS A 36 -6.10 6.77 21.90
C LYS A 36 -6.23 7.81 23.04
N TYR A 37 -5.46 8.88 22.94
CA TYR A 37 -5.46 10.00 23.88
C TYR A 37 -4.86 11.23 23.18
N SER A 38 -5.01 12.40 23.79
CA SER A 38 -4.43 13.65 23.25
C SER A 38 -2.91 13.55 23.09
N GLY A 39 -2.39 13.93 21.93
CA GLY A 39 -0.96 13.81 21.59
C GLY A 39 -0.49 12.41 21.21
N SER A 40 -1.37 11.40 21.21
CA SER A 40 -1.03 10.05 20.70
C SER A 40 -1.10 10.00 19.18
N CYS A 41 -0.13 9.35 18.56
CA CYS A 41 -0.28 8.96 17.14
C CYS A 41 -0.98 7.61 16.93
N LYS A 42 -1.34 6.91 18.01
CA LYS A 42 -2.03 5.61 17.87
C LYS A 42 -3.50 5.82 17.56
N VAL A 43 -3.90 5.50 16.32
CA VAL A 43 -5.28 5.55 15.89
C VAL A 43 -6.11 4.52 16.65
N ALA A 44 -7.14 4.96 17.37
CA ALA A 44 -8.05 4.09 18.12
C ALA A 44 -9.23 3.62 17.25
N SER A 45 -9.79 4.52 16.44
CA SER A 45 -10.90 4.20 15.53
C SER A 45 -10.96 5.16 14.35
N GLY A 46 -11.73 4.79 13.33
CA GLY A 46 -12.00 5.59 12.15
C GLY A 46 -12.82 4.82 11.13
N LEU A 47 -13.21 5.48 10.05
CA LEU A 47 -13.95 4.90 8.94
C LEU A 47 -13.04 4.78 7.73
N LEU A 48 -12.83 3.56 7.24
CA LEU A 48 -12.16 3.32 5.96
C LEU A 48 -13.20 3.24 4.83
N HIS A 49 -13.05 4.10 3.84
CA HIS A 49 -13.62 3.87 2.51
C HIS A 49 -12.63 2.99 1.73
N ASP A 50 -12.82 1.67 1.81
CA ASP A 50 -11.83 0.73 1.29
C ASP A 50 -11.64 0.87 -0.22
N PRO A 51 -10.44 1.21 -0.69
CA PRO A 51 -10.20 1.39 -2.12
C PRO A 51 -10.29 0.07 -2.90
N TYR A 52 -10.02 -1.07 -2.27
CA TYR A 52 -9.96 -2.35 -2.96
C TYR A 52 -11.34 -2.96 -3.23
N THR A 53 -12.27 -2.81 -2.30
CA THR A 53 -13.63 -3.38 -2.42
C THR A 53 -14.72 -2.35 -2.63
N GLY A 54 -14.46 -1.06 -2.30
CA GLY A 54 -15.46 0.00 -2.30
C GLY A 54 -16.35 -0.01 -1.05
N LEU A 55 -16.08 -0.89 -0.08
CA LEU A 55 -16.88 -1.00 1.14
C LEU A 55 -16.45 0.03 2.19
N ASN A 56 -17.39 0.40 3.05
CA ASN A 56 -17.13 1.17 4.24
C ASN A 56 -16.84 0.24 5.42
N ILE A 57 -15.68 0.40 6.05
CA ILE A 57 -15.22 -0.46 7.15
C ILE A 57 -14.96 0.41 8.38
N ASN A 58 -15.69 0.15 9.44
CA ASN A 58 -15.43 0.75 10.74
C ASN A 58 -14.18 0.10 11.35
N PHE A 59 -13.09 0.86 11.40
CA PHE A 59 -11.88 0.44 12.11
C PHE A 59 -12.04 0.75 13.60
N VAL A 60 -11.86 -0.27 14.42
CA VAL A 60 -11.71 -0.14 15.88
C VAL A 60 -10.48 -0.96 16.27
N ARG A 61 -9.54 -0.32 16.96
CA ARG A 61 -8.32 -1.00 17.42
C ARG A 61 -8.65 -2.06 18.45
N GLY A 62 -8.22 -3.28 18.20
CA GLY A 62 -8.43 -4.41 19.09
C GLY A 62 -7.77 -5.68 18.57
N ARG A 63 -7.66 -6.69 19.43
CA ARG A 63 -7.00 -7.98 19.08
C ARG A 63 -7.69 -8.70 17.91
N LYS A 64 -9.01 -8.62 17.81
CA LYS A 64 -9.81 -9.29 16.76
C LYS A 64 -10.14 -8.35 15.59
N THR A 65 -10.22 -7.05 15.83
CA THR A 65 -10.76 -6.08 14.89
C THR A 65 -9.68 -5.36 14.06
N SER A 66 -8.47 -5.22 14.60
CA SER A 66 -7.36 -4.55 13.87
C SER A 66 -6.97 -5.23 12.56
N ALA A 67 -7.26 -6.54 12.42
CA ALA A 67 -6.99 -7.30 11.20
C ALA A 67 -7.97 -7.00 10.05
N LEU A 68 -9.12 -6.38 10.35
CA LEU A 68 -10.10 -5.99 9.33
C LEU A 68 -9.56 -4.90 8.39
N VAL A 69 -8.66 -4.05 8.91
CA VAL A 69 -7.94 -3.04 8.13
C VAL A 69 -6.45 -3.31 8.23
N GLN A 70 -5.84 -3.61 7.10
CA GLN A 70 -4.40 -3.85 6.97
C GLN A 70 -3.75 -2.73 6.16
N ILE A 71 -2.45 -2.59 6.28
CA ILE A 71 -1.67 -1.74 5.39
C ILE A 71 -1.05 -2.63 4.32
N ASP A 72 -1.43 -2.37 3.08
CA ASP A 72 -0.87 -3.04 1.91
C ASP A 72 0.31 -2.26 1.35
N HIS A 73 1.30 -2.97 0.84
CA HIS A 73 2.27 -2.46 -0.12
C HIS A 73 1.68 -2.65 -1.52
N VAL A 74 1.25 -1.58 -2.17
CA VAL A 74 0.58 -1.63 -3.49
C VAL A 74 1.44 -2.38 -4.51
N VAL A 75 2.74 -2.10 -4.56
CA VAL A 75 3.75 -3.00 -5.12
C VAL A 75 4.25 -3.89 -3.98
N ALA A 76 3.79 -5.13 -3.93
CA ALA A 76 4.12 -6.06 -2.86
C ALA A 76 5.62 -6.24 -2.69
N LEU A 77 6.09 -6.42 -1.45
CA LEU A 77 7.53 -6.53 -1.14
C LEU A 77 8.22 -7.66 -1.91
N GLU A 78 7.54 -8.79 -2.08
CA GLU A 78 8.07 -9.92 -2.85
C GLU A 78 8.07 -9.63 -4.35
N ASN A 79 7.03 -8.99 -4.89
CA ASN A 79 7.03 -8.52 -6.27
C ASN A 79 8.19 -7.53 -6.51
N ALA A 80 8.40 -6.57 -5.60
CA ALA A 80 9.54 -5.66 -5.68
C ALA A 80 10.88 -6.40 -5.66
N TRP A 81 11.02 -7.43 -4.78
CA TRP A 81 12.22 -8.27 -4.74
C TRP A 81 12.50 -8.90 -6.09
N GLN A 82 11.52 -9.56 -6.69
CA GLN A 82 11.62 -10.20 -7.99
C GLN A 82 11.89 -9.18 -9.13
N SER A 83 11.37 -7.96 -8.98
CA SER A 83 11.50 -6.86 -9.94
C SER A 83 12.82 -6.08 -9.84
N GLY A 84 13.75 -6.46 -8.93
CA GLY A 84 15.08 -5.84 -8.84
C GLY A 84 15.51 -5.42 -7.44
N ALA A 85 14.62 -5.38 -6.44
CA ALA A 85 14.95 -4.94 -5.09
C ALA A 85 15.96 -5.83 -4.35
N TRP A 86 16.21 -7.04 -4.84
CA TRP A 86 17.23 -7.93 -4.32
C TRP A 86 18.66 -7.35 -4.46
N LYS A 87 18.87 -6.47 -5.45
CA LYS A 87 20.15 -5.77 -5.67
C LYS A 87 20.33 -4.52 -4.79
N TRP A 88 19.26 -4.04 -4.12
CA TRP A 88 19.32 -2.76 -3.42
C TRP A 88 20.14 -2.84 -2.14
N SER A 89 20.66 -1.67 -1.72
CA SER A 89 21.19 -1.48 -0.39
C SER A 89 20.10 -1.68 0.68
N HIS A 90 20.51 -1.96 1.90
CA HIS A 90 19.58 -2.04 3.03
C HIS A 90 18.77 -0.74 3.21
N ALA A 91 19.43 0.42 3.12
CA ALA A 91 18.77 1.73 3.23
C ALA A 91 17.67 1.93 2.16
N LYS A 92 17.91 1.55 0.90
CA LYS A 92 16.89 1.64 -0.17
C LYS A 92 15.71 0.72 0.10
N ARG A 93 15.95 -0.49 0.63
CA ARG A 93 14.86 -1.41 1.03
C ARG A 93 14.03 -0.86 2.20
N LEU A 94 14.67 -0.28 3.23
CA LEU A 94 13.96 0.38 4.33
C LEU A 94 13.09 1.53 3.83
N LYS A 95 13.62 2.37 2.95
CA LYS A 95 12.87 3.47 2.35
C LYS A 95 11.65 2.96 1.59
N PHE A 96 11.79 1.92 0.76
CA PHE A 96 10.68 1.32 0.02
C PHE A 96 9.62 0.71 0.93
N GLY A 97 10.04 -0.02 1.97
CA GLY A 97 9.13 -0.70 2.91
C GLY A 97 8.27 0.25 3.74
N ASN A 98 8.69 1.53 3.86
CA ASN A 98 7.99 2.55 4.63
C ASN A 98 7.55 3.76 3.78
N ASP A 99 7.58 3.64 2.45
CA ASP A 99 7.18 4.74 1.55
C ASP A 99 5.66 4.90 1.51
N MET A 100 5.18 6.05 1.95
CA MET A 100 3.75 6.40 1.95
C MET A 100 3.10 6.31 0.56
N LEU A 101 3.86 6.51 -0.53
CA LEU A 101 3.36 6.31 -1.89
C LEU A 101 2.97 4.85 -2.14
N ASN A 102 3.70 3.89 -1.55
CA ASN A 102 3.47 2.45 -1.72
C ASN A 102 2.51 1.85 -0.69
N LEU A 103 2.06 2.63 0.29
CA LEU A 103 1.26 2.12 1.40
C LEU A 103 -0.18 2.61 1.33
N LEU A 104 -1.14 1.70 1.50
CA LEU A 104 -2.57 2.00 1.60
C LEU A 104 -3.22 1.21 2.74
N ALA A 105 -4.12 1.85 3.48
CA ALA A 105 -5.05 1.15 4.35
C ALA A 105 -6.14 0.50 3.50
N VAL A 106 -6.33 -0.80 3.66
CA VAL A 106 -7.24 -1.61 2.84
C VAL A 106 -7.93 -2.69 3.67
N GLN A 107 -9.01 -3.25 3.13
CA GLN A 107 -9.66 -4.43 3.71
C GLN A 107 -8.67 -5.58 3.85
N GLY A 108 -8.62 -6.19 5.04
CA GLY A 108 -7.68 -7.27 5.32
C GLY A 108 -7.85 -8.50 4.45
N ALA A 109 -9.10 -8.90 4.15
CA ALA A 109 -9.38 -10.05 3.29
C ALA A 109 -8.89 -9.82 1.85
N ALA A 110 -9.19 -8.65 1.26
CA ALA A 110 -8.72 -8.29 -0.08
C ALA A 110 -7.18 -8.20 -0.16
N ASN A 111 -6.54 -7.71 0.91
CA ASN A 111 -5.08 -7.69 1.00
C ASN A 111 -4.47 -9.09 1.04
N GLN A 112 -5.09 -10.01 1.78
CA GLN A 112 -4.65 -11.41 1.84
C GLN A 112 -4.85 -12.12 0.50
N GLU A 113 -5.97 -11.86 -0.19
CA GLU A 113 -6.22 -12.38 -1.54
C GLU A 113 -5.16 -11.87 -2.54
N LYS A 114 -4.85 -10.57 -2.52
CA LYS A 114 -3.80 -9.99 -3.35
C LYS A 114 -2.44 -10.64 -3.11
N GLY A 115 -2.06 -10.86 -1.85
CA GLY A 115 -0.77 -11.44 -1.50
C GLY A 115 0.41 -10.70 -2.13
N SER A 116 1.25 -11.44 -2.86
CA SER A 116 2.40 -10.89 -3.61
C SER A 116 2.11 -10.64 -5.09
N ALA A 117 0.85 -10.76 -5.52
CA ALA A 117 0.47 -10.62 -6.93
C ALA A 117 0.79 -9.23 -7.48
N SER A 118 1.20 -9.23 -8.75
CA SER A 118 1.30 -8.01 -9.55
C SER A 118 -0.05 -7.67 -10.18
N ALA A 119 -0.13 -6.51 -10.83
CA ALA A 119 -1.31 -6.08 -11.59
C ALA A 119 -1.70 -7.02 -12.74
N ALA A 120 -0.85 -7.98 -13.11
CA ALA A 120 -1.16 -9.02 -14.09
C ALA A 120 -2.09 -10.11 -13.53
N TYR A 121 -2.06 -10.34 -12.23
CA TYR A 121 -2.73 -11.48 -11.58
C TYR A 121 -3.80 -11.08 -10.57
N TRP A 122 -3.76 -9.84 -10.11
CA TRP A 122 -4.75 -9.31 -9.19
C TRP A 122 -5.02 -7.83 -9.46
N LEU A 123 -6.29 -7.46 -9.42
CA LEU A 123 -6.78 -6.08 -9.49
C LEU A 123 -7.88 -5.88 -8.46
N PRO A 124 -8.04 -4.68 -7.89
CA PRO A 124 -9.16 -4.38 -7.00
C PRO A 124 -10.51 -4.77 -7.60
N SER A 125 -11.39 -5.39 -6.81
CA SER A 125 -12.76 -5.66 -7.22
C SER A 125 -13.54 -4.36 -7.44
N ASN A 126 -13.19 -3.30 -6.70
CA ASN A 126 -13.66 -1.94 -6.93
C ASN A 126 -13.10 -1.39 -8.25
N LYS A 127 -13.90 -1.49 -9.30
CA LYS A 127 -13.49 -1.06 -10.64
C LYS A 127 -13.16 0.43 -10.72
N SER A 128 -13.82 1.27 -9.92
CA SER A 128 -13.58 2.72 -9.92
C SER A 128 -12.17 3.09 -9.41
N PHE A 129 -11.56 2.25 -8.61
CA PHE A 129 -10.20 2.47 -8.09
C PHE A 129 -9.09 1.90 -8.99
N ARG A 130 -9.42 1.13 -10.04
CA ARG A 130 -8.38 0.47 -10.85
C ARG A 130 -7.45 1.43 -11.57
N CYS A 131 -7.94 2.59 -12.01
CA CYS A 131 -7.10 3.63 -12.61
C CYS A 131 -6.06 4.14 -11.61
N ASP A 132 -6.49 4.52 -10.41
CA ASP A 132 -5.59 4.97 -9.35
C ASP A 132 -4.62 3.87 -8.89
N TYR A 133 -5.10 2.64 -8.77
CA TYR A 133 -4.28 1.49 -8.40
C TYR A 133 -3.13 1.27 -9.40
N VAL A 134 -3.44 1.26 -10.69
CA VAL A 134 -2.45 1.07 -11.76
C VAL A 134 -1.49 2.26 -11.83
N ALA A 135 -2.00 3.50 -11.74
CA ALA A 135 -1.17 4.69 -11.72
C ALA A 135 -0.18 4.66 -10.54
N ARG A 136 -0.63 4.21 -9.36
CA ARG A 136 0.23 4.06 -8.18
C ARG A 136 1.26 2.95 -8.36
N GLN A 137 0.90 1.80 -8.93
CA GLN A 137 1.85 0.74 -9.30
C GLN A 137 2.97 1.28 -10.19
N ILE A 138 2.62 2.05 -11.22
CA ILE A 138 3.58 2.66 -12.14
C ILE A 138 4.46 3.67 -11.42
N ALA A 139 3.86 4.58 -10.64
CA ALA A 139 4.60 5.61 -9.91
C ALA A 139 5.63 5.00 -8.95
N VAL A 140 5.24 3.97 -8.20
CA VAL A 140 6.15 3.26 -7.28
C VAL A 140 7.25 2.54 -8.04
N LYS A 141 6.92 1.78 -9.08
CA LYS A 141 7.93 1.05 -9.86
C LYS A 141 8.90 2.01 -10.55
N TYR A 142 8.42 3.12 -11.07
CA TYR A 142 9.27 4.17 -11.67
C TYR A 142 10.20 4.81 -10.62
N LYS A 143 9.64 5.26 -9.49
CA LYS A 143 10.41 5.88 -8.39
C LYS A 143 11.57 5.02 -7.90
N TYR A 144 11.39 3.71 -7.92
CA TYR A 144 12.35 2.75 -7.37
C TYR A 144 13.15 1.98 -8.43
N ASP A 145 12.95 2.30 -9.71
CA ASP A 145 13.62 1.63 -10.83
C ASP A 145 13.42 0.10 -10.80
N LEU A 146 12.16 -0.30 -10.65
CA LEU A 146 11.74 -1.69 -10.66
C LEU A 146 11.29 -2.12 -12.06
N SER A 147 11.64 -3.34 -12.44
CA SER A 147 11.21 -3.90 -13.72
C SER A 147 9.71 -4.20 -13.74
N VAL A 148 9.17 -4.23 -14.97
CA VAL A 148 7.79 -4.58 -15.27
C VAL A 148 7.82 -5.75 -16.25
N THR A 149 7.09 -6.83 -15.95
CA THR A 149 6.93 -7.94 -16.90
C THR A 149 6.01 -7.56 -18.06
N ASN A 150 6.11 -8.29 -19.17
CA ASN A 150 5.20 -8.08 -20.31
C ASN A 150 3.72 -8.29 -19.92
N ALA A 151 3.44 -9.21 -19.01
CA ALA A 151 2.08 -9.46 -18.51
C ALA A 151 1.56 -8.28 -17.70
N GLU A 152 2.38 -7.75 -16.76
CA GLU A 152 2.03 -6.53 -16.01
C GLU A 152 1.80 -5.35 -16.94
N LYS A 153 2.72 -5.12 -17.91
CA LYS A 153 2.60 -4.02 -18.87
C LYS A 153 1.26 -4.09 -19.64
N ARG A 154 0.91 -5.26 -20.16
CA ARG A 154 -0.36 -5.43 -20.90
C ARG A 154 -1.58 -5.19 -20.02
N SER A 155 -1.60 -5.74 -18.80
CA SER A 155 -2.71 -5.55 -17.87
C SER A 155 -2.89 -4.07 -17.49
N MET A 156 -1.80 -3.41 -17.10
CA MET A 156 -1.82 -1.99 -16.74
C MET A 156 -2.23 -1.10 -17.92
N ALA A 157 -1.70 -1.35 -19.11
CA ALA A 157 -2.08 -0.60 -20.31
C ALA A 157 -3.56 -0.77 -20.66
N SER A 158 -4.10 -1.98 -20.55
CA SER A 158 -5.53 -2.25 -20.76
C SER A 158 -6.44 -1.46 -19.81
N ILE A 159 -6.07 -1.37 -18.53
CA ILE A 159 -6.81 -0.56 -17.56
C ILE A 159 -6.71 0.93 -17.92
N LEU A 160 -5.50 1.43 -18.17
CA LEU A 160 -5.26 2.86 -18.43
C LEU A 160 -5.90 3.36 -19.72
N HIS A 161 -6.15 2.49 -20.69
CA HIS A 161 -6.88 2.85 -21.91
C HIS A 161 -8.27 3.46 -21.61
N GLY A 162 -8.91 3.03 -20.53
CA GLY A 162 -10.18 3.59 -20.05
C GLY A 162 -10.06 4.76 -19.04
N CYS A 163 -8.85 5.28 -18.79
CA CYS A 163 -8.56 6.22 -17.70
C CYS A 163 -8.08 7.58 -18.24
N SER A 164 -8.89 8.26 -19.06
CA SER A 164 -8.50 9.43 -19.85
C SER A 164 -7.94 10.64 -19.06
N ALA A 165 -8.24 10.75 -17.77
CA ALA A 165 -7.77 11.85 -16.91
C ALA A 165 -6.80 11.40 -15.80
N GLN A 166 -6.34 10.14 -15.83
CA GLN A 166 -5.50 9.60 -14.77
C GLN A 166 -4.13 10.26 -14.76
N LYS A 167 -3.74 10.78 -13.60
CA LYS A 167 -2.39 11.29 -13.32
C LYS A 167 -1.65 10.31 -12.40
N LEU A 168 -0.31 10.35 -12.45
CA LEU A 168 0.49 9.66 -11.45
C LEU A 168 0.29 10.33 -10.07
N PRO A 169 0.08 9.55 -9.01
CA PRO A 169 0.00 10.12 -7.68
C PRO A 169 1.36 10.71 -7.28
N ASN A 170 1.32 11.88 -6.67
CA ASN A 170 2.48 12.46 -6.02
C ASN A 170 2.67 11.83 -4.64
N SER A 171 3.92 11.65 -4.24
CA SER A 171 4.32 11.13 -2.92
C SER A 171 3.96 12.10 -1.81
#